data_3873cefe013d97be86c60b70cdb69774
#
_entry.id   3873cefe013d97be86c60b70cdb69774
#
_cell.length_a   1.000
_cell.length_b   1.000
_cell.length_c   1.000
_cell.angle_alpha   90.00
_cell.angle_beta   90.00
_cell.angle_gamma   90.00
#
_symmetry.space_group_name_H-M   'P 1'
#
loop_
_entity.id
_entity.type
_entity.pdbx_description
1 polymer ?
#
loop_
_entity_poly.entity_id
_entity_poly.type
_entity_poly.pdbx_seq_one_letter_code
_entity_poly.pdbx_strand_id
1 'polypeptide(L)'
;MTAVDTSHAAEMERSTPPPSARIVRPGEGNRVRAFGNEIEFMLSGEQTADSLTVGLASVPVGNGPPPHVHHSEDELFLILEGEYRIYLNGDWTPVGPGTVVYLPRGSVHTLQVAGDKPGRHWTLQTPSGFERYFAQAGEILAAPGKPDLARLAAVTKEYGAEFVQLAP
;
A
#
# COMPACT_ATOMS: atom_id res chain seq x y z
N MET A 1 -54.81 -26.80 9.67
CA MET A 1 -53.41 -27.31 9.71
C MET A 1 -52.73 -26.78 8.47
N THR A 2 -52.07 -25.62 8.61
CA THR A 2 -51.38 -24.90 7.55
C THR A 2 -49.91 -25.31 7.60
N ALA A 3 -49.46 -25.94 6.54
CA ALA A 3 -48.04 -26.31 6.37
C ALA A 3 -47.25 -25.01 6.17
N VAL A 4 -46.25 -24.80 7.01
CA VAL A 4 -45.26 -23.74 6.87
C VAL A 4 -44.22 -24.23 5.87
N ASP A 5 -44.18 -23.58 4.71
CA ASP A 5 -43.14 -23.76 3.69
C ASP A 5 -41.83 -23.18 4.21
N THR A 6 -40.91 -24.07 4.57
CA THR A 6 -39.51 -23.71 4.95
C THR A 6 -38.60 -23.88 3.77
N SER A 7 -38.85 -23.15 2.69
CA SER A 7 -37.82 -22.94 1.65
C SER A 7 -36.92 -21.75 2.00
N HIS A 8 -36.11 -21.89 3.05
CA HIS A 8 -34.93 -21.07 3.19
C HIS A 8 -33.90 -21.57 2.18
N ALA A 9 -33.91 -20.95 1.02
CA ALA A 9 -32.80 -21.05 0.09
C ALA A 9 -31.54 -20.64 0.86
N ALA A 10 -30.71 -21.62 1.20
CA ALA A 10 -29.36 -21.34 1.66
C ALA A 10 -28.64 -20.56 0.56
N GLU A 11 -28.42 -19.25 0.78
CA GLU A 11 -27.44 -18.50 0.04
C GLU A 11 -26.12 -19.27 0.15
N MET A 12 -25.78 -19.90 -0.97
CA MET A 12 -24.43 -20.44 -1.14
C MET A 12 -23.48 -19.26 -1.12
N GLU A 13 -22.98 -18.89 0.07
CA GLU A 13 -21.73 -18.16 0.17
C GLU A 13 -20.72 -18.89 -0.71
N ARG A 14 -20.33 -18.27 -1.81
CA ARG A 14 -19.20 -18.74 -2.61
C ARG A 14 -17.97 -18.56 -1.73
N SER A 15 -17.65 -19.54 -0.91
CA SER A 15 -16.43 -19.57 -0.16
C SER A 15 -15.28 -19.59 -1.17
N THR A 16 -14.62 -18.47 -1.33
CA THR A 16 -13.35 -18.44 -2.06
C THR A 16 -12.44 -19.49 -1.42
N PRO A 17 -11.88 -20.41 -2.19
CA PRO A 17 -10.99 -21.41 -1.62
C PRO A 17 -9.87 -20.73 -0.87
N PRO A 18 -9.40 -21.28 0.26
CA PRO A 18 -8.31 -20.69 1.02
C PRO A 18 -7.09 -20.50 0.12
N PRO A 19 -6.32 -19.41 0.30
CA PRO A 19 -5.15 -19.18 -0.49
C PRO A 19 -4.15 -20.32 -0.33
N SER A 20 -3.54 -20.77 -1.42
CA SER A 20 -2.53 -21.81 -1.39
C SER A 20 -1.19 -21.27 -0.92
N ALA A 21 -0.43 -22.07 -0.16
CA ALA A 21 0.95 -21.74 0.18
C ALA A 21 1.78 -21.52 -1.08
N ARG A 22 2.63 -20.49 -1.07
CA ARG A 22 3.48 -20.14 -2.21
C ARG A 22 4.82 -19.59 -1.77
N ILE A 23 5.79 -19.69 -2.65
CA ILE A 23 7.11 -19.05 -2.53
C ILE A 23 7.20 -18.07 -3.70
N VAL A 24 7.48 -16.81 -3.41
CA VAL A 24 7.69 -15.76 -4.43
C VAL A 24 9.10 -15.21 -4.24
N ARG A 25 9.91 -15.24 -5.29
CA ARG A 25 11.30 -14.76 -5.27
C ARG A 25 11.40 -13.34 -5.79
N PRO A 26 12.45 -12.59 -5.44
CA PRO A 26 12.73 -11.31 -6.06
C PRO A 26 12.72 -11.41 -7.60
N GLY A 27 11.99 -10.51 -8.25
CA GLY A 27 11.80 -10.50 -9.69
C GLY A 27 10.56 -11.27 -10.20
N GLU A 28 9.89 -12.03 -9.35
CA GLU A 28 8.65 -12.76 -9.68
C GLU A 28 7.38 -11.96 -9.35
N GLY A 29 7.51 -10.82 -8.66
CA GLY A 29 6.40 -9.95 -8.31
C GLY A 29 5.95 -9.03 -9.45
N ASN A 30 4.81 -8.40 -9.28
CA ASN A 30 4.31 -7.38 -10.22
C ASN A 30 4.94 -6.02 -9.90
N ARG A 31 5.62 -5.40 -10.86
CA ARG A 31 6.30 -4.11 -10.69
C ARG A 31 5.44 -2.95 -11.11
N VAL A 32 5.34 -1.97 -10.23
CA VAL A 32 4.62 -0.72 -10.44
C VAL A 32 5.53 0.45 -10.12
N ARG A 33 5.41 1.52 -10.91
CA ARG A 33 6.09 2.81 -10.64
C ARG A 33 5.05 3.87 -10.37
N ALA A 34 5.15 4.48 -9.20
CA ALA A 34 4.32 5.62 -8.81
C ALA A 34 5.10 6.54 -7.88
N PHE A 35 4.82 7.85 -7.91
CA PHE A 35 5.47 8.87 -7.08
C PHE A 35 7.00 8.86 -7.15
N GLY A 36 7.57 8.46 -8.28
CA GLY A 36 9.01 8.33 -8.47
C GLY A 36 9.64 7.11 -7.81
N ASN A 37 8.87 6.25 -7.17
CA ASN A 37 9.31 4.99 -6.56
C ASN A 37 8.97 3.80 -7.47
N GLU A 38 9.70 2.69 -7.28
CA GLU A 38 9.36 1.39 -7.85
C GLU A 38 8.98 0.44 -6.70
N ILE A 39 7.85 -0.26 -6.85
CA ILE A 39 7.41 -1.28 -5.90
C ILE A 39 7.20 -2.58 -6.66
N GLU A 40 7.83 -3.65 -6.19
CA GLU A 40 7.57 -5.00 -6.65
C GLU A 40 6.60 -5.67 -5.66
N PHE A 41 5.34 -5.80 -6.07
CA PHE A 41 4.32 -6.48 -5.28
C PHE A 41 4.53 -7.99 -5.36
N MET A 42 5.07 -8.56 -4.29
CA MET A 42 5.36 -9.99 -4.13
C MET A 42 4.09 -10.80 -3.86
N LEU A 43 3.17 -10.22 -3.10
CA LEU A 43 1.85 -10.77 -2.83
C LEU A 43 0.78 -9.68 -3.00
N SER A 44 -0.29 -10.02 -3.66
CA SER A 44 -1.49 -9.19 -3.82
C SER A 44 -2.70 -9.80 -3.09
N GLY A 45 -3.77 -9.02 -2.94
CA GLY A 45 -5.02 -9.50 -2.37
C GLY A 45 -5.60 -10.71 -3.07
N GLU A 46 -5.49 -10.77 -4.38
CA GLU A 46 -5.93 -11.90 -5.19
C GLU A 46 -5.24 -13.22 -4.78
N GLN A 47 -4.00 -13.13 -4.32
CA GLN A 47 -3.19 -14.27 -3.90
C GLN A 47 -3.32 -14.61 -2.43
N THR A 48 -3.86 -13.71 -1.62
CA THR A 48 -3.95 -13.82 -0.15
C THR A 48 -5.38 -13.86 0.37
N ALA A 49 -6.37 -14.01 -0.53
CA ALA A 49 -7.81 -13.91 -0.21
C ALA A 49 -8.10 -12.58 0.53
N ASP A 50 -7.62 -11.49 -0.04
CA ASP A 50 -7.75 -10.11 0.45
C ASP A 50 -7.20 -9.84 1.87
N SER A 51 -6.39 -10.74 2.42
CA SER A 51 -5.88 -10.57 3.78
C SER A 51 -4.71 -9.61 3.87
N LEU A 52 -3.79 -9.64 2.91
CA LEU A 52 -2.63 -8.76 2.95
C LEU A 52 -2.00 -8.54 1.56
N THR A 53 -1.34 -7.39 1.40
CA THR A 53 -0.42 -7.07 0.31
C THR A 53 1.01 -7.04 0.85
N VAL A 54 1.97 -7.55 0.09
CA VAL A 54 3.41 -7.45 0.41
C VAL A 54 4.15 -6.87 -0.79
N GLY A 55 4.82 -5.76 -0.60
CA GLY A 55 5.63 -5.10 -1.62
C GLY A 55 7.07 -4.86 -1.18
N LEU A 56 7.99 -4.94 -2.12
CA LEU A 56 9.38 -4.52 -1.94
C LEU A 56 9.58 -3.19 -2.68
N ALA A 57 9.68 -2.12 -1.92
CA ALA A 57 9.86 -0.77 -2.45
C ALA A 57 11.33 -0.42 -2.64
N SER A 58 11.62 0.27 -3.75
CA SER A 58 12.89 0.92 -4.04
C SER A 58 12.65 2.42 -4.21
N VAL A 59 13.29 3.22 -3.38
CA VAL A 59 13.03 4.66 -3.26
C VAL A 59 14.31 5.43 -3.54
N PRO A 60 14.34 6.32 -4.54
CA PRO A 60 15.49 7.20 -4.81
C PRO A 60 15.81 8.13 -3.65
N VAL A 61 17.06 8.60 -3.60
CA VAL A 61 17.49 9.63 -2.64
C VAL A 61 16.60 10.86 -2.72
N GLY A 62 16.20 11.38 -1.57
CA GLY A 62 15.34 12.55 -1.44
C GLY A 62 13.87 12.33 -1.78
N ASN A 63 13.50 11.13 -2.23
CA ASN A 63 12.14 10.80 -2.64
C ASN A 63 11.33 10.10 -1.54
N GLY A 64 10.02 10.09 -1.73
CA GLY A 64 9.01 9.44 -0.90
C GLY A 64 7.61 9.81 -1.40
N PRO A 65 6.55 9.14 -0.96
CA PRO A 65 5.20 9.51 -1.31
C PRO A 65 4.82 10.86 -0.67
N PRO A 66 3.84 11.60 -1.22
CA PRO A 66 3.26 12.75 -0.50
C PRO A 66 2.71 12.32 0.87
N PRO A 67 2.65 13.23 1.86
CA PRO A 67 1.98 12.95 3.13
C PRO A 67 0.54 12.51 2.90
N HIS A 68 0.13 11.43 3.57
CA HIS A 68 -1.17 10.82 3.38
C HIS A 68 -1.65 10.08 4.62
N VAL A 69 -2.90 9.65 4.58
CA VAL A 69 -3.54 8.80 5.59
C VAL A 69 -4.26 7.65 4.90
N HIS A 70 -4.15 6.45 5.44
CA HIS A 70 -4.98 5.31 5.08
C HIS A 70 -6.15 5.20 6.07
N HIS A 71 -7.37 5.11 5.55
CA HIS A 71 -8.56 4.94 6.39
C HIS A 71 -8.99 3.47 6.55
N SER A 72 -8.52 2.61 5.65
CA SER A 72 -8.96 1.22 5.56
C SER A 72 -7.87 0.20 5.89
N GLU A 73 -6.61 0.54 5.69
CA GLU A 73 -5.48 -0.38 5.86
C GLU A 73 -4.56 0.06 7.01
N ASP A 74 -4.07 -0.93 7.74
CA ASP A 74 -2.85 -0.78 8.53
C ASP A 74 -1.65 -1.03 7.63
N GLU A 75 -0.58 -0.27 7.81
CA GLU A 75 0.64 -0.42 7.03
C GLU A 75 1.86 -0.67 7.93
N LEU A 76 2.80 -1.43 7.41
CA LEU A 76 4.06 -1.70 8.10
C LEU A 76 5.21 -1.58 7.13
N PHE A 77 6.27 -0.87 7.53
CA PHE A 77 7.56 -0.89 6.82
C PHE A 77 8.60 -1.68 7.61
N LEU A 78 9.39 -2.45 6.91
CA LEU A 78 10.65 -3.02 7.41
C LEU A 78 11.79 -2.47 6.55
N ILE A 79 12.59 -1.59 7.12
CA ILE A 79 13.71 -0.94 6.41
C ILE A 79 14.83 -1.96 6.21
N LEU A 80 15.24 -2.14 4.95
CA LEU A 80 16.30 -3.07 4.57
C LEU A 80 17.60 -2.34 4.28
N GLU A 81 17.54 -1.25 3.52
CA GLU A 81 18.72 -0.51 3.03
C GLU A 81 18.40 0.99 3.00
N GLY A 82 19.44 1.81 3.19
CA GLY A 82 19.34 3.27 3.14
C GLY A 82 18.93 3.89 4.47
N GLU A 83 19.10 5.20 4.54
CA GLU A 83 18.68 6.02 5.68
C GLU A 83 17.38 6.73 5.31
N TYR A 84 16.41 6.66 6.21
CA TYR A 84 15.11 7.27 6.03
C TYR A 84 14.83 8.28 7.14
N ARG A 85 13.92 9.19 6.87
CA ARG A 85 13.15 9.86 7.90
C ARG A 85 11.68 9.58 7.69
N ILE A 86 10.99 9.26 8.75
CA ILE A 86 9.56 8.95 8.76
C ILE A 86 8.83 10.10 9.47
N TYR A 87 7.83 10.67 8.81
CA TYR A 87 6.90 11.58 9.47
C TYR A 87 5.78 10.76 10.10
N LEU A 88 5.59 10.91 11.39
CA LEU A 88 4.54 10.25 12.14
C LEU A 88 4.16 11.12 13.36
N ASN A 89 2.87 11.30 13.60
CA ASN A 89 2.34 12.02 14.76
C ASN A 89 2.88 13.46 14.94
N GLY A 90 3.21 14.15 13.86
CA GLY A 90 3.68 15.53 13.90
C GLY A 90 5.20 15.68 13.80
N ASP A 91 5.98 14.59 13.94
CA ASP A 91 7.43 14.63 14.01
C ASP A 91 8.11 13.81 12.91
N TRP A 92 9.29 14.28 12.49
CA TRP A 92 10.19 13.53 11.63
C TRP A 92 11.21 12.74 12.46
N THR A 93 11.19 11.42 12.32
CA THR A 93 12.11 10.52 13.02
C THR A 93 13.07 9.86 12.05
N PRO A 94 14.41 9.98 12.24
CA PRO A 94 15.38 9.24 11.43
C PRO A 94 15.36 7.75 11.78
N VAL A 95 15.41 6.89 10.75
CA VAL A 95 15.43 5.44 10.89
C VAL A 95 16.37 4.81 9.87
N GLY A 96 16.90 3.64 10.18
CA GLY A 96 17.81 2.90 9.32
C GLY A 96 17.47 1.41 9.23
N PRO A 97 18.33 0.62 8.57
CA PRO A 97 18.13 -0.81 8.37
C PRO A 97 17.82 -1.58 9.66
N GLY A 98 16.87 -2.52 9.57
CA GLY A 98 16.37 -3.31 10.70
C GLY A 98 15.22 -2.65 11.48
N THR A 99 14.89 -1.37 11.19
CA THR A 99 13.75 -0.70 11.82
C THR A 99 12.43 -1.21 11.25
N VAL A 100 11.47 -1.46 12.14
CA VAL A 100 10.08 -1.70 11.82
C VAL A 100 9.28 -0.45 12.16
N VAL A 101 8.46 0.03 11.21
CA VAL A 101 7.53 1.14 11.40
C VAL A 101 6.12 0.60 11.25
N TYR A 102 5.30 0.69 12.29
CA TYR A 102 3.89 0.30 12.24
C TYR A 102 3.01 1.55 12.18
N LEU A 103 2.15 1.58 11.20
CA LEU A 103 1.27 2.69 10.85
C LEU A 103 -0.18 2.20 10.88
N PRO A 104 -0.87 2.26 12.02
CA PRO A 104 -2.28 1.91 12.07
C PRO A 104 -3.08 2.85 11.17
N ARG A 105 -4.16 2.34 10.61
CA ARG A 105 -5.11 3.15 9.84
C ARG A 105 -5.50 4.41 10.60
N GLY A 106 -5.68 5.52 9.90
CA GLY A 106 -5.89 6.84 10.49
C GLY A 106 -4.61 7.58 10.88
N SER A 107 -3.43 6.98 10.77
CA SER A 107 -2.16 7.67 11.03
C SER A 107 -1.75 8.50 9.82
N VAL A 108 -1.54 9.80 10.02
CA VAL A 108 -0.95 10.68 8.99
C VAL A 108 0.56 10.42 8.95
N HIS A 109 1.06 10.03 7.78
CA HIS A 109 2.46 9.67 7.63
C HIS A 109 3.01 9.95 6.24
N THR A 110 4.31 9.95 6.15
CA THR A 110 5.10 9.85 4.93
C THR A 110 6.51 9.39 5.28
N LEU A 111 7.27 9.01 4.26
CA LEU A 111 8.69 8.70 4.39
C LEU A 111 9.51 9.49 3.38
N GLN A 112 10.78 9.67 3.67
CA GLN A 112 11.76 10.20 2.71
C GLN A 112 13.10 9.51 2.91
N VAL A 113 13.77 9.15 1.82
CA VAL A 113 15.18 8.72 1.87
C VAL A 113 16.05 9.94 2.13
N ALA A 114 16.76 9.94 3.27
CA ALA A 114 17.53 11.08 3.78
C ALA A 114 19.03 10.97 3.53
N GLY A 115 19.56 9.77 3.30
CA GLY A 115 20.98 9.52 3.05
C GLY A 115 21.41 9.80 1.61
N ASP A 116 22.60 9.34 1.28
CA ASP A 116 23.25 9.49 -0.04
C ASP A 116 23.04 8.28 -0.98
N LYS A 117 22.35 7.24 -0.50
CA LYS A 117 22.03 6.01 -1.24
C LYS A 117 20.53 5.81 -1.32
N PRO A 118 20.03 5.17 -2.40
CA PRO A 118 18.64 4.75 -2.49
C PRO A 118 18.25 3.87 -1.29
N GLY A 119 16.99 3.97 -0.90
CA GLY A 119 16.43 3.15 0.16
C GLY A 119 15.67 1.95 -0.39
N ARG A 120 15.61 0.87 0.41
CA ARG A 120 14.77 -0.30 0.17
C ARG A 120 14.05 -0.70 1.44
N HIS A 121 12.78 -1.01 1.32
CA HIS A 121 12.00 -1.49 2.45
C HIS A 121 10.89 -2.43 1.99
N TRP A 122 10.52 -3.37 2.85
CA TRP A 122 9.25 -4.06 2.70
C TRP A 122 8.11 -3.14 3.13
N THR A 123 7.04 -3.12 2.34
CA THR A 123 5.74 -2.57 2.73
C THR A 123 4.71 -3.68 2.81
N LEU A 124 3.96 -3.74 3.89
CA LEU A 124 2.87 -4.68 4.11
C LEU A 124 1.62 -3.88 4.43
N GLN A 125 0.50 -4.22 3.81
CA GLN A 125 -0.80 -3.60 4.08
C GLN A 125 -1.84 -4.66 4.39
N THR A 126 -2.67 -4.41 5.39
CA THR A 126 -3.75 -5.30 5.79
C THR A 126 -5.01 -4.50 6.16
N PRO A 127 -6.19 -4.83 5.56
CA PRO A 127 -6.38 -5.77 4.46
C PRO A 127 -5.63 -5.37 3.20
N SER A 128 -5.63 -6.23 2.17
CA SER A 128 -5.03 -5.95 0.88
C SER A 128 -5.87 -4.97 0.05
N GLY A 129 -5.34 -4.61 -1.11
CA GLY A 129 -6.09 -3.84 -2.13
C GLY A 129 -5.35 -2.59 -2.60
N PHE A 130 -4.46 -2.09 -1.78
CA PHE A 130 -3.73 -0.85 -2.10
C PHE A 130 -2.72 -1.03 -3.25
N GLU A 131 -2.33 -2.26 -3.59
CA GLU A 131 -1.54 -2.56 -4.80
C GLU A 131 -2.27 -2.15 -6.09
N ARG A 132 -3.60 -2.24 -6.11
CA ARG A 132 -4.43 -1.79 -7.24
C ARG A 132 -4.43 -0.27 -7.38
N TYR A 133 -4.42 0.44 -6.26
CA TYR A 133 -4.23 1.90 -6.24
C TYR A 133 -2.90 2.29 -6.89
N PHE A 134 -1.79 1.65 -6.49
CA PHE A 134 -0.47 1.96 -7.05
C PHE A 134 -0.42 1.75 -8.57
N ALA A 135 -1.09 0.73 -9.10
CA ALA A 135 -1.17 0.50 -10.54
C ALA A 135 -1.88 1.69 -11.24
N GLN A 136 -3.05 2.11 -10.74
CA GLN A 136 -3.80 3.23 -11.32
C GLN A 136 -3.09 4.57 -11.13
N ALA A 137 -2.51 4.82 -9.95
CA ALA A 137 -1.73 6.03 -9.71
C ALA A 137 -0.52 6.11 -10.64
N GLY A 138 0.15 4.99 -10.87
CA GLY A 138 1.27 4.89 -11.81
C GLY A 138 0.87 5.28 -13.23
N GLU A 139 -0.27 4.80 -13.73
CA GLU A 139 -0.80 5.16 -15.05
C GLU A 139 -1.10 6.67 -15.16
N ILE A 140 -1.75 7.23 -14.14
CA ILE A 140 -2.07 8.68 -14.10
C ILE A 140 -0.79 9.52 -14.11
N LEU A 141 0.21 9.13 -13.31
CA LEU A 141 1.47 9.87 -13.18
C LEU A 141 2.39 9.71 -14.40
N ALA A 142 2.28 8.59 -15.13
CA ALA A 142 3.07 8.33 -16.35
C ALA A 142 2.42 8.89 -17.63
N ALA A 143 1.19 9.41 -17.56
CA ALA A 143 0.50 9.97 -18.72
C ALA A 143 1.28 11.17 -19.32
N PRO A 144 1.29 11.33 -20.67
CA PRO A 144 1.96 12.46 -21.29
C PRO A 144 1.43 13.81 -20.81
N GLY A 145 2.33 14.75 -20.56
CA GLY A 145 1.98 16.11 -20.10
C GLY A 145 2.01 16.27 -18.58
N LYS A 146 1.18 17.18 -18.07
CA LYS A 146 1.06 17.37 -16.62
C LYS A 146 0.13 16.30 -16.04
N PRO A 147 0.53 15.64 -14.94
CA PRO A 147 -0.34 14.66 -14.28
C PRO A 147 -1.69 15.27 -13.87
N ASP A 148 -2.76 14.53 -14.07
CA ASP A 148 -4.09 14.90 -13.59
C ASP A 148 -4.21 14.66 -12.08
N LEU A 149 -3.84 15.67 -11.30
CA LEU A 149 -3.86 15.61 -9.84
C LEU A 149 -5.27 15.49 -9.27
N ALA A 150 -6.29 16.01 -9.97
CA ALA A 150 -7.69 15.87 -9.53
C ALA A 150 -8.15 14.41 -9.65
N ARG A 151 -7.84 13.76 -10.78
CA ARG A 151 -8.09 12.33 -10.97
C ARG A 151 -7.29 11.49 -9.97
N LEU A 152 -6.02 11.82 -9.75
CA LEU A 152 -5.18 11.12 -8.77
C LEU A 152 -5.79 11.18 -7.37
N ALA A 153 -6.23 12.38 -6.92
CA ALA A 153 -6.87 12.55 -5.62
C ALA A 153 -8.21 11.78 -5.52
N ALA A 154 -9.01 11.77 -6.59
CA ALA A 154 -10.25 11.00 -6.63
C ALA A 154 -9.99 9.50 -6.49
N VAL A 155 -9.06 8.95 -7.25
CA VAL A 155 -8.66 7.54 -7.17
C VAL A 155 -8.08 7.21 -5.78
N THR A 156 -7.24 8.07 -5.21
CA THR A 156 -6.70 7.89 -3.86
C THR A 156 -7.84 7.71 -2.84
N LYS A 157 -8.89 8.54 -2.94
CA LYS A 157 -10.05 8.46 -2.06
C LYS A 157 -10.90 7.20 -2.27
N GLU A 158 -11.05 6.73 -3.51
CA GLU A 158 -11.74 5.47 -3.82
C GLU A 158 -11.10 4.27 -3.13
N TYR A 159 -9.77 4.31 -2.94
CA TYR A 159 -9.01 3.30 -2.21
C TYR A 159 -8.85 3.60 -0.71
N GLY A 160 -9.67 4.47 -0.15
CA GLY A 160 -9.70 4.73 1.29
C GLY A 160 -8.48 5.48 1.81
N ALA A 161 -7.76 6.22 0.95
CA ALA A 161 -6.64 7.05 1.36
C ALA A 161 -6.87 8.53 0.98
N GLU A 162 -6.10 9.42 1.58
CA GLU A 162 -6.20 10.85 1.34
C GLU A 162 -4.83 11.51 1.46
N PHE A 163 -4.51 12.41 0.53
CA PHE A 163 -3.33 13.27 0.68
C PHE A 163 -3.62 14.40 1.67
N VAL A 164 -2.66 14.68 2.53
CA VAL A 164 -2.77 15.72 3.55
C VAL A 164 -1.64 16.73 3.43
N GLN A 165 -1.88 17.97 3.84
CA GLN A 165 -0.83 18.96 4.00
C GLN A 165 -0.32 18.89 5.43
N LEU A 166 1.00 18.77 5.58
CA LEU A 166 1.61 18.88 6.90
C LEU A 166 1.56 20.35 7.35
N ALA A 167 1.25 20.53 8.63
CA ALA A 167 1.39 21.87 9.22
C ALA A 167 2.87 22.31 9.16
N PRO A 168 3.13 23.62 8.96
CA PRO A 168 4.48 24.17 8.93
C PRO A 168 5.22 24.04 10.25
#